data_53ef6a2b38ffa597c84b134b2d2fb2e4
#
_entry.id   53ef6a2b38ffa597c84b134b2d2fb2e4
#
_cell.length_a   1.000
_cell.length_b   1.000
_cell.length_c   1.000
_cell.angle_alpha   90.00
_cell.angle_beta   90.00
_cell.angle_gamma   90.00
#
_symmetry.space_group_name_H-M   'P 1'
#
loop_
_entity.id
_entity.type
_entity.pdbx_description
1 polymer ?
#
loop_
_entity_poly.entity_id
_entity_poly.type
_entity_poly.pdbx_seq_one_letter_code
_entity_poly.pdbx_strand_id
1 'polypeptide(L)'
;STDLLISATPKGRVKPAPQVTASGNTVSLKWDKVPGATKYAIAQKTTNGYKTYTLNCTKLNYKISGLDVGKRYQFLVQAYINGKWSKFSDADLVDIMITDSTSPKVKVEATGDGSVTLSWDKVEGATKYAIAEYIDGGYKTYTLDCKETKYTIEDLANNYTHKFLVQANVGGKWS
;
A
#
# COMPACT_ATOMS: atom_id res chain seq x y z
N SER A 1 6.63 -38.19 47.89
CA SER A 1 6.91 -37.04 47.03
C SER A 1 5.60 -36.63 46.31
N THR A 2 5.02 -35.55 46.73
CA THR A 2 3.83 -34.97 46.06
C THR A 2 4.31 -34.03 44.97
N ASP A 3 4.27 -34.51 43.73
CA ASP A 3 4.57 -33.67 42.56
C ASP A 3 3.51 -32.57 42.43
N LEU A 4 3.93 -31.33 42.63
CA LEU A 4 3.07 -30.16 42.42
C LEU A 4 2.93 -29.87 40.93
N LEU A 5 1.83 -30.29 40.32
CA LEU A 5 1.49 -29.92 38.94
C LEU A 5 1.13 -28.44 38.89
N ILE A 6 1.97 -27.60 38.35
CA ILE A 6 1.68 -26.20 38.06
C ILE A 6 1.13 -26.09 36.64
N SER A 7 -0.14 -25.81 36.49
CA SER A 7 -0.74 -25.50 35.20
C SER A 7 -0.77 -24.00 34.97
N ALA A 8 -0.11 -23.53 33.91
CA ALA A 8 -0.25 -22.17 33.44
C ALA A 8 -1.06 -22.18 32.13
N THR A 9 -2.20 -21.52 32.15
CA THR A 9 -2.97 -21.24 30.92
C THR A 9 -2.43 -19.95 30.32
N PRO A 10 -1.83 -19.96 29.13
CA PRO A 10 -1.41 -18.73 28.48
C PRO A 10 -2.63 -17.80 28.31
N LYS A 11 -2.56 -16.58 28.82
CA LYS A 11 -3.57 -15.58 28.55
C LYS A 11 -3.55 -15.29 27.06
N GLY A 12 -4.57 -15.73 26.33
CA GLY A 12 -4.75 -15.41 24.93
C GLY A 12 -4.74 -13.89 24.70
N ARG A 13 -4.36 -13.49 23.48
CA ARG A 13 -4.34 -12.08 23.09
C ARG A 13 -5.71 -11.44 23.35
N VAL A 14 -5.72 -10.39 24.19
CA VAL A 14 -6.94 -9.67 24.58
C VAL A 14 -7.25 -8.44 23.70
N LYS A 15 -6.37 -8.15 22.74
CA LYS A 15 -6.51 -7.04 21.78
C LYS A 15 -5.95 -7.44 20.41
N PRO A 16 -6.47 -6.83 19.31
CA PRO A 16 -5.93 -7.07 17.98
C PRO A 16 -4.48 -6.58 17.86
N ALA A 17 -3.71 -7.20 16.95
CA ALA A 17 -2.44 -6.68 16.46
C ALA A 17 -2.56 -6.59 14.94
N PRO A 18 -3.09 -5.49 14.41
CA PRO A 18 -3.30 -5.35 13.00
C PRO A 18 -1.96 -5.24 12.25
N GLN A 19 -1.93 -5.84 11.07
CA GLN A 19 -0.95 -5.57 10.03
C GLN A 19 -1.56 -4.60 9.05
N VAL A 20 -0.75 -3.69 8.51
CA VAL A 20 -1.17 -2.66 7.59
C VAL A 20 -0.37 -2.73 6.30
N THR A 21 -1.06 -2.63 5.17
CA THR A 21 -0.46 -2.50 3.83
C THR A 21 -1.18 -1.41 3.06
N ALA A 22 -0.47 -0.77 2.13
CA ALA A 22 -1.04 0.24 1.25
C ALA A 22 -0.88 -0.18 -0.21
N SER A 23 -1.87 0.15 -1.03
CA SER A 23 -1.85 0.06 -2.50
C SER A 23 -2.56 1.29 -3.06
N GLY A 24 -1.81 2.15 -3.74
CA GLY A 24 -2.29 3.47 -4.13
C GLY A 24 -2.79 4.26 -2.92
N ASN A 25 -3.97 4.85 -3.03
CA ASN A 25 -4.62 5.61 -1.97
C ASN A 25 -5.49 4.77 -1.02
N THR A 26 -5.29 3.44 -1.02
CA THR A 26 -6.07 2.50 -0.22
C THR A 26 -5.17 1.77 0.77
N VAL A 27 -5.61 1.72 2.03
CA VAL A 27 -5.00 0.94 3.10
C VAL A 27 -5.84 -0.30 3.36
N SER A 28 -5.15 -1.43 3.56
CA SER A 28 -5.74 -2.68 4.01
C SER A 28 -5.20 -3.02 5.39
N LEU A 29 -6.11 -3.15 6.36
CA LEU A 29 -5.84 -3.64 7.70
C LEU A 29 -6.25 -5.11 7.78
N LYS A 30 -5.41 -5.94 8.40
CA LYS A 30 -5.68 -7.36 8.64
C LYS A 30 -5.19 -7.74 10.04
N TRP A 31 -5.94 -8.54 10.76
CA TRP A 31 -5.61 -8.99 12.11
C TRP A 31 -6.11 -10.40 12.37
N ASP A 32 -5.54 -11.04 13.40
CA ASP A 32 -5.99 -12.35 13.86
C ASP A 32 -7.22 -12.23 14.76
N LYS A 33 -8.04 -13.28 14.77
CA LYS A 33 -9.20 -13.35 15.65
C LYS A 33 -8.77 -13.26 17.12
N VAL A 34 -9.41 -12.35 17.86
CA VAL A 34 -9.23 -12.24 19.31
C VAL A 34 -10.26 -13.14 20.00
N PRO A 35 -9.84 -14.05 20.89
CA PRO A 35 -10.76 -14.92 21.62
C PRO A 35 -11.87 -14.14 22.34
N GLY A 36 -13.12 -14.58 22.17
CA GLY A 36 -14.28 -13.90 22.77
C GLY A 36 -14.73 -12.62 22.09
N ALA A 37 -14.02 -12.14 21.07
CA ALA A 37 -14.44 -10.96 20.31
C ALA A 37 -15.63 -11.28 19.41
N THR A 38 -16.67 -10.45 19.47
CA THR A 38 -17.86 -10.55 18.62
C THR A 38 -17.83 -9.58 17.45
N LYS A 39 -17.10 -8.49 17.55
CA LYS A 39 -16.91 -7.47 16.51
C LYS A 39 -15.66 -6.61 16.78
N TYR A 40 -15.32 -5.78 15.82
CA TYR A 40 -14.15 -4.89 15.88
C TYR A 40 -14.53 -3.46 15.51
N ALA A 41 -13.86 -2.50 16.14
CA ALA A 41 -13.89 -1.08 15.77
C ALA A 41 -12.61 -0.75 15.00
N ILE A 42 -12.75 0.07 13.97
CA ILE A 42 -11.63 0.59 13.19
C ILE A 42 -11.65 2.11 13.25
N ALA A 43 -10.53 2.70 13.65
CA ALA A 43 -10.37 4.15 13.77
C ALA A 43 -9.01 4.60 13.24
N GLN A 44 -8.93 5.86 12.85
CA GLN A 44 -7.72 6.58 12.48
C GLN A 44 -7.41 7.61 13.57
N LYS A 45 -6.15 7.67 14.02
CA LYS A 45 -5.68 8.76 14.87
C LYS A 45 -5.56 10.04 14.05
N THR A 46 -6.09 11.13 14.56
CA THR A 46 -6.01 12.47 13.96
C THR A 46 -5.44 13.46 14.97
N THR A 47 -5.16 14.68 14.56
CA THR A 47 -4.71 15.75 15.47
C THR A 47 -5.71 16.07 16.57
N ASN A 48 -7.01 15.85 16.30
CA ASN A 48 -8.12 16.18 17.21
C ASN A 48 -8.78 14.94 17.85
N GLY A 49 -8.05 13.81 17.95
CA GLY A 49 -8.57 12.56 18.51
C GLY A 49 -8.65 11.43 17.48
N TYR A 50 -9.80 10.76 17.37
CA TYR A 50 -9.96 9.60 16.49
C TYR A 50 -11.14 9.78 15.53
N LYS A 51 -10.89 9.51 14.24
CA LYS A 51 -11.95 9.33 13.23
C LYS A 51 -12.33 7.85 13.18
N THR A 52 -13.55 7.52 13.55
CA THR A 52 -14.07 6.15 13.49
C THR A 52 -14.62 5.83 12.12
N TYR A 53 -14.17 4.71 11.52
CA TYR A 53 -14.69 4.18 10.27
C TYR A 53 -15.86 3.22 10.48
N THR A 54 -15.77 2.38 11.51
CA THR A 54 -16.83 1.44 11.88
C THR A 54 -16.70 0.98 13.34
N LEU A 55 -17.83 0.63 13.97
CA LEU A 55 -17.92 -0.02 15.28
C LEU A 55 -18.47 -1.45 15.18
N ASN A 56 -18.73 -1.94 13.97
CA ASN A 56 -19.44 -3.22 13.74
C ASN A 56 -18.76 -4.14 12.70
N CYS A 57 -17.42 -4.07 12.56
CA CYS A 57 -16.71 -4.98 11.69
C CYS A 57 -16.69 -6.38 12.29
N THR A 58 -17.25 -7.36 11.58
CA THR A 58 -17.22 -8.80 11.96
C THR A 58 -16.17 -9.59 11.20
N LYS A 59 -15.51 -8.96 10.21
CA LYS A 59 -14.42 -9.55 9.44
C LYS A 59 -13.09 -9.31 10.16
N LEU A 60 -12.06 -10.05 9.76
CA LEU A 60 -10.68 -9.92 10.25
C LEU A 60 -9.81 -9.02 9.35
N ASN A 61 -10.44 -8.23 8.52
CA ASN A 61 -9.81 -7.24 7.65
C ASN A 61 -10.74 -6.06 7.41
N TYR A 62 -10.12 -4.92 7.05
CA TYR A 62 -10.86 -3.72 6.67
C TYR A 62 -10.06 -2.90 5.66
N LYS A 63 -10.72 -2.32 4.66
CA LYS A 63 -10.09 -1.44 3.66
C LYS A 63 -10.57 -0.01 3.84
N ILE A 64 -9.65 0.92 3.72
CA ILE A 64 -9.89 2.37 3.78
C ILE A 64 -9.31 2.99 2.52
N SER A 65 -10.16 3.59 1.70
CA SER A 65 -9.78 4.22 0.42
C SER A 65 -9.88 5.73 0.48
N GLY A 66 -9.31 6.42 -0.52
CA GLY A 66 -9.37 7.87 -0.63
C GLY A 66 -8.42 8.61 0.31
N LEU A 67 -7.32 7.98 0.69
CA LEU A 67 -6.27 8.58 1.49
C LEU A 67 -5.33 9.42 0.61
N ASP A 68 -4.79 10.50 1.17
CA ASP A 68 -3.89 11.39 0.44
C ASP A 68 -2.50 10.77 0.30
N VAL A 69 -1.95 10.78 -0.90
CA VAL A 69 -0.56 10.40 -1.18
C VAL A 69 0.40 11.38 -0.51
N GLY A 70 1.54 10.88 -0.04
CA GLY A 70 2.55 11.66 0.66
C GLY A 70 2.24 11.90 2.14
N LYS A 71 1.09 11.44 2.63
CA LYS A 71 0.71 11.56 4.05
C LYS A 71 0.91 10.26 4.82
N ARG A 72 1.24 10.42 6.10
CA ARG A 72 1.34 9.33 7.08
C ARG A 72 0.03 9.21 7.84
N TYR A 73 -0.42 7.98 8.03
CA TYR A 73 -1.64 7.65 8.74
C TYR A 73 -1.38 6.64 9.84
N GLN A 74 -2.11 6.76 10.95
CA GLN A 74 -2.07 5.83 12.07
C GLN A 74 -3.46 5.25 12.29
N PHE A 75 -3.57 3.93 12.36
CA PHE A 75 -4.83 3.23 12.53
C PHE A 75 -4.84 2.38 13.79
N LEU A 76 -6.04 2.23 14.34
CA LEU A 76 -6.34 1.42 15.51
C LEU A 76 -7.43 0.41 15.17
N VAL A 77 -7.26 -0.81 15.67
CA VAL A 77 -8.32 -1.82 15.71
C VAL A 77 -8.56 -2.24 17.15
N GLN A 78 -9.81 -2.18 17.58
CA GLN A 78 -10.24 -2.64 18.93
C GLN A 78 -11.18 -3.84 18.80
N ALA A 79 -11.09 -4.77 19.73
CA ALA A 79 -12.01 -5.89 19.85
C ALA A 79 -13.11 -5.61 20.87
N TYR A 80 -14.34 -6.04 20.58
CA TYR A 80 -15.46 -5.98 21.51
C TYR A 80 -15.66 -7.34 22.17
N ILE A 81 -15.36 -7.42 23.48
CA ILE A 81 -15.32 -8.64 24.27
C ILE A 81 -16.14 -8.42 25.53
N ASN A 82 -17.10 -9.32 25.83
CA ASN A 82 -17.91 -9.27 27.04
C ASN A 82 -18.51 -7.86 27.33
N GLY A 83 -19.07 -7.23 26.30
CA GLY A 83 -19.74 -5.94 26.44
C GLY A 83 -18.81 -4.71 26.51
N LYS A 84 -17.50 -4.88 26.33
CA LYS A 84 -16.51 -3.80 26.44
C LYS A 84 -15.53 -3.82 25.28
N TRP A 85 -15.06 -2.64 24.89
CA TRP A 85 -13.95 -2.49 23.94
C TRP A 85 -12.62 -2.80 24.62
N SER A 86 -11.71 -3.46 23.90
CA SER A 86 -10.36 -3.70 24.39
C SER A 86 -9.65 -2.38 24.66
N LYS A 87 -8.88 -2.31 25.76
CA LYS A 87 -8.01 -1.15 26.03
C LYS A 87 -6.93 -1.04 24.96
N PHE A 88 -6.50 0.17 24.67
CA PHE A 88 -5.42 0.47 23.74
C PHE A 88 -4.49 1.57 24.27
N SER A 89 -3.34 1.68 23.70
CA SER A 89 -2.34 2.74 23.88
C SER A 89 -1.77 3.13 22.52
N ASP A 90 -0.91 4.12 22.46
CA ASP A 90 -0.24 4.52 21.20
C ASP A 90 0.64 3.40 20.61
N ALA A 91 1.11 2.46 21.44
CA ALA A 91 1.84 1.28 20.99
C ALA A 91 0.99 0.27 20.18
N ASP A 92 -0.34 0.40 20.20
CA ASP A 92 -1.27 -0.44 19.45
C ASP A 92 -1.66 0.15 18.08
N LEU A 93 -1.20 1.38 17.81
CA LEU A 93 -1.40 2.02 16.52
C LEU A 93 -0.48 1.39 15.48
N VAL A 94 -1.03 1.12 14.30
CA VAL A 94 -0.25 0.77 13.12
C VAL A 94 -0.07 1.98 12.23
N ASP A 95 1.15 2.20 11.79
CA ASP A 95 1.60 3.38 11.08
C ASP A 95 1.90 3.04 9.62
N ILE A 96 1.45 3.86 8.69
CA ILE A 96 1.74 3.70 7.27
C ILE A 96 1.82 5.05 6.56
N MET A 97 2.81 5.19 5.68
CA MET A 97 2.90 6.29 4.74
C MET A 97 2.24 5.87 3.42
N ILE A 98 1.32 6.69 2.92
CA ILE A 98 0.75 6.49 1.59
C ILE A 98 1.75 7.02 0.58
N THR A 99 2.42 6.12 -0.10
CA THR A 99 3.31 6.46 -1.22
C THR A 99 2.55 6.32 -2.52
N ASP A 100 2.97 7.05 -3.55
CA ASP A 100 2.43 6.87 -4.89
C ASP A 100 2.88 5.51 -5.44
N SER A 101 2.06 4.48 -5.17
CA SER A 101 2.28 3.14 -5.71
C SER A 101 1.75 3.01 -7.14
N THR A 102 1.19 4.10 -7.70
CA THR A 102 0.72 4.12 -9.09
C THR A 102 1.83 4.46 -10.06
N SER A 103 2.97 4.96 -9.58
CA SER A 103 4.14 5.21 -10.43
C SER A 103 4.91 3.91 -10.70
N PRO A 104 5.14 3.54 -11.96
CA PRO A 104 5.91 2.36 -12.31
C PRO A 104 7.36 2.44 -11.80
N LYS A 105 7.87 1.36 -11.22
CA LYS A 105 9.30 1.21 -10.89
C LYS A 105 10.03 0.69 -12.12
N VAL A 106 10.63 1.60 -12.88
CA VAL A 106 11.22 1.28 -14.17
C VAL A 106 12.64 0.74 -14.01
N LYS A 107 12.91 -0.40 -14.65
CA LYS A 107 14.23 -0.93 -14.91
C LYS A 107 14.59 -0.59 -16.36
N VAL A 108 15.84 -0.21 -16.56
CA VAL A 108 16.37 0.19 -17.88
C VAL A 108 17.46 -0.79 -18.28
N GLU A 109 17.38 -1.32 -19.50
CA GLU A 109 18.39 -2.16 -20.10
C GLU A 109 18.78 -1.57 -21.46
N ALA A 110 20.03 -1.12 -21.57
CA ALA A 110 20.60 -0.66 -22.83
C ALA A 110 21.25 -1.82 -23.58
N THR A 111 20.98 -1.96 -24.86
CA THR A 111 21.46 -3.10 -25.67
C THR A 111 22.73 -2.81 -26.47
N GLY A 112 23.21 -1.57 -26.47
CA GLY A 112 24.47 -1.18 -27.14
C GLY A 112 24.36 -0.92 -28.64
N ASP A 113 23.17 -1.04 -29.23
CA ASP A 113 22.88 -0.85 -30.64
C ASP A 113 21.98 0.36 -30.95
N GLY A 114 21.91 1.32 -30.02
CA GLY A 114 20.99 2.47 -30.09
C GLY A 114 19.59 2.12 -29.63
N SER A 115 19.40 1.00 -28.95
CA SER A 115 18.10 0.67 -28.37
C SER A 115 18.15 0.60 -26.83
N VAL A 116 17.01 0.89 -26.20
CA VAL A 116 16.79 0.80 -24.77
C VAL A 116 15.46 0.11 -24.51
N THR A 117 15.49 -0.90 -23.65
CA THR A 117 14.30 -1.55 -23.16
C THR A 117 13.98 -1.07 -21.76
N LEU A 118 12.77 -0.53 -21.59
CA LEU A 118 12.17 -0.19 -20.32
C LEU A 118 11.27 -1.33 -19.87
N SER A 119 11.38 -1.74 -18.62
CA SER A 119 10.49 -2.75 -18.01
C SER A 119 10.08 -2.33 -16.61
N TRP A 120 8.91 -2.72 -16.17
CA TRP A 120 8.37 -2.40 -14.86
C TRP A 120 7.40 -3.46 -14.38
N ASP A 121 7.16 -3.51 -13.07
CA ASP A 121 6.14 -4.37 -12.50
C ASP A 121 4.74 -3.79 -12.80
N LYS A 122 3.76 -4.67 -13.00
CA LYS A 122 2.37 -4.26 -13.24
C LYS A 122 1.86 -3.40 -12.08
N VAL A 123 1.41 -2.18 -12.40
CA VAL A 123 0.74 -1.30 -11.44
C VAL A 123 -0.71 -1.74 -11.28
N GLU A 124 -1.13 -1.99 -10.05
CA GLU A 124 -2.49 -2.42 -9.77
C GLU A 124 -3.51 -1.36 -10.18
N GLY A 125 -4.53 -1.78 -10.92
CA GLY A 125 -5.57 -0.89 -11.46
C GLY A 125 -5.14 -0.08 -12.69
N ALA A 126 -3.89 -0.22 -13.15
CA ALA A 126 -3.48 0.41 -14.40
C ALA A 126 -4.13 -0.28 -15.61
N THR A 127 -4.69 0.53 -16.49
CA THR A 127 -5.28 0.08 -17.75
C THR A 127 -4.32 0.23 -18.94
N LYS A 128 -3.33 1.11 -18.81
CA LYS A 128 -2.31 1.41 -19.81
C LYS A 128 -1.18 2.24 -19.22
N TYR A 129 -0.10 2.39 -19.99
CA TYR A 129 1.08 3.17 -19.64
C TYR A 129 1.41 4.18 -20.73
N ALA A 130 1.94 5.33 -20.32
CA ALA A 130 2.56 6.32 -21.18
C ALA A 130 4.08 6.19 -21.07
N ILE A 131 4.76 6.29 -22.20
CA ILE A 131 6.23 6.30 -22.29
C ILE A 131 6.67 7.58 -22.99
N ALA A 132 7.57 8.31 -22.38
CA ALA A 132 8.14 9.53 -22.91
C ALA A 132 9.62 9.65 -22.59
N GLU A 133 10.33 10.44 -23.39
CA GLU A 133 11.71 10.86 -23.16
C GLU A 133 11.75 12.35 -22.84
N TYR A 134 12.52 12.73 -21.84
CA TYR A 134 12.76 14.13 -21.52
C TYR A 134 13.91 14.68 -22.39
N ILE A 135 13.62 15.69 -23.21
CA ILE A 135 14.56 16.32 -24.16
C ILE A 135 14.39 17.83 -24.02
N ASP A 136 15.48 18.55 -23.77
CA ASP A 136 15.58 20.02 -23.84
C ASP A 136 14.44 20.79 -23.15
N GLY A 137 14.08 20.36 -21.94
CA GLY A 137 13.03 21.01 -21.13
C GLY A 137 11.60 20.59 -21.45
N GLY A 138 11.40 19.62 -22.36
CA GLY A 138 10.10 19.07 -22.73
C GLY A 138 10.08 17.55 -22.76
N TYR A 139 8.95 16.98 -23.19
CA TYR A 139 8.78 15.53 -23.33
C TYR A 139 8.44 15.15 -24.78
N LYS A 140 9.22 14.22 -25.34
CA LYS A 140 8.86 13.49 -26.56
C LYS A 140 8.10 12.24 -26.16
N THR A 141 6.82 12.16 -26.49
CA THR A 141 6.00 10.99 -26.17
C THR A 141 6.16 9.92 -27.24
N TYR A 142 6.47 8.70 -26.81
CA TYR A 142 6.54 7.51 -27.68
C TYR A 142 5.16 6.84 -27.79
N THR A 143 4.45 6.71 -26.68
CA THR A 143 3.09 6.16 -26.65
C THR A 143 2.31 6.61 -25.43
N LEU A 144 0.97 6.67 -25.53
CA LEU A 144 0.01 6.89 -24.44
C LEU A 144 -0.91 5.67 -24.22
N ASP A 145 -0.64 4.54 -24.91
CA ASP A 145 -1.53 3.37 -24.87
C ASP A 145 -0.77 2.03 -24.79
N CYS A 146 0.42 2.02 -24.19
CA CYS A 146 1.13 0.79 -23.93
C CYS A 146 0.37 -0.05 -22.89
N LYS A 147 0.04 -1.30 -23.24
CA LYS A 147 -0.69 -2.22 -22.34
C LYS A 147 0.22 -3.28 -21.73
N GLU A 148 1.44 -3.36 -22.25
CA GLU A 148 2.49 -4.23 -21.73
C GLU A 148 3.26 -3.56 -20.59
N THR A 149 4.01 -4.33 -19.84
CA THR A 149 4.92 -3.86 -18.79
C THR A 149 6.38 -3.77 -19.25
N LYS A 150 6.55 -3.69 -20.55
CA LYS A 150 7.83 -3.58 -21.25
C LYS A 150 7.65 -2.73 -22.51
N TYR A 151 8.65 -1.90 -22.82
CA TYR A 151 8.67 -1.10 -24.04
C TYR A 151 10.09 -0.91 -24.51
N THR A 152 10.36 -1.16 -25.81
CA THR A 152 11.67 -0.95 -26.42
C THR A 152 11.62 0.32 -27.27
N ILE A 153 12.62 1.17 -27.10
CA ILE A 153 12.83 2.39 -27.88
C ILE A 153 14.07 2.14 -28.73
N GLU A 154 13.94 2.33 -30.01
CA GLU A 154 15.00 2.14 -31.01
C GLU A 154 15.47 3.48 -31.56
N ASP A 155 16.54 3.46 -32.36
CA ASP A 155 17.11 4.64 -33.05
C ASP A 155 17.53 5.78 -32.09
N LEU A 156 18.00 5.42 -30.92
CA LEU A 156 18.56 6.36 -29.96
C LEU A 156 20.00 6.71 -30.32
N ALA A 157 20.37 7.98 -30.12
CA ALA A 157 21.75 8.44 -30.34
C ALA A 157 22.71 7.76 -29.36
N ASN A 158 23.73 7.09 -29.89
CA ASN A 158 24.81 6.51 -29.08
C ASN A 158 25.62 7.61 -28.39
N ASN A 159 26.21 7.27 -27.24
CA ASN A 159 27.03 8.17 -26.43
C ASN A 159 26.29 9.41 -25.89
N TYR A 160 24.97 9.35 -25.82
CA TYR A 160 24.12 10.38 -25.23
C TYR A 160 23.35 9.82 -24.02
N THR A 161 23.12 10.66 -22.99
CA THR A 161 22.33 10.26 -21.82
C THR A 161 20.85 10.53 -22.10
N HIS A 162 20.08 9.50 -22.27
CA HIS A 162 18.63 9.55 -22.44
C HIS A 162 17.92 9.48 -21.07
N LYS A 163 16.86 10.26 -20.86
CA LYS A 163 16.06 10.26 -19.63
C LYS A 163 14.63 9.92 -19.98
N PHE A 164 14.15 8.82 -19.43
CA PHE A 164 12.81 8.31 -19.75
C PHE A 164 11.84 8.48 -18.57
N LEU A 165 10.56 8.63 -18.91
CA LEU A 165 9.43 8.65 -18.00
C LEU A 165 8.46 7.55 -18.42
N VAL A 166 7.98 6.77 -17.42
CA VAL A 166 6.87 5.85 -17.59
C VAL A 166 5.79 6.21 -16.56
N GLN A 167 4.58 6.43 -17.03
CA GLN A 167 3.43 6.72 -16.19
C GLN A 167 2.37 5.64 -16.36
N ALA A 168 1.69 5.28 -15.29
CA ALA A 168 0.54 4.37 -15.31
C ALA A 168 -0.77 5.18 -15.34
N ASN A 169 -1.74 4.72 -16.12
CA ASN A 169 -3.11 5.26 -16.09
C ASN A 169 -3.97 4.41 -15.16
N VAL A 170 -4.31 4.96 -14.00
CA VAL A 170 -5.15 4.33 -12.98
C VAL A 170 -6.40 5.16 -12.78
N GLY A 171 -7.57 4.57 -13.03
CA GLY A 171 -8.85 5.30 -12.91
C GLY A 171 -8.96 6.54 -13.80
N GLY A 172 -8.31 6.53 -14.98
CA GLY A 172 -8.31 7.65 -15.92
C GLY A 172 -7.29 8.76 -15.63
N LYS A 173 -6.48 8.63 -14.57
CA LYS A 173 -5.44 9.59 -14.19
C LYS A 173 -4.05 9.00 -14.41
N TRP A 174 -3.11 9.80 -14.88
CA TRP A 174 -1.70 9.46 -14.98
C TRP A 174 -0.97 9.67 -13.65
N SER A 175 -0.10 8.73 -13.28
CA SER A 175 0.74 8.79 -12.07
C SER A 175 1.84 9.83 -12.17
#